data_9259d0f990fb136a1298d03f82c7bbb2
#
_entry.id   9259d0f990fb136a1298d03f82c7bbb2
#
_cell.length_a   1.000
_cell.length_b   1.000
_cell.length_c   1.000
_cell.angle_alpha   90.00
_cell.angle_beta   90.00
_cell.angle_gamma   90.00
#
_symmetry.space_group_name_H-M   'P 1'
#
loop_
_entity.id
_entity.type
_entity.pdbx_description
1 polymer ?
#
loop_
_entity_poly.entity_id
_entity_poly.type
_entity_poly.pdbx_seq_one_letter_code
_entity_poly.pdbx_strand_id
1 'polypeptide(L)'
;LNQKTGQVVAVGVDAKNMLGRTPAHIVAVQPLIDGVISDFEVTEEMLGYLIRKAQDGKARFLGPRVVIGVPSGITSVEVRAVQDAARNAGAREVFIVEEPMAAAIGIRLPVNEPSGSMIIDIGGGTTDIGIISLGGLVNAKNVRIAGDKLNEDIINYIRAEFKILIGKKSAEELKIATSSVLDLETPLEATVRGRDLVTGLPREVIITDSDIREAIASSVDQLVDSVKEVLETAPPEVVSDVMRRGIYLAGGGALIRGLSTLLGEHLGVPVYVPDDPLTAVVRGTGMILEDLS
;
A
#
# COMPACT_ATOMS: atom_id res chain seq x y z
N LEU A 1 20.85 1.41 -6.50
CA LEU A 1 21.66 1.66 -7.69
C LEU A 1 23.09 2.04 -7.28
N ASN A 2 24.09 1.57 -8.04
CA ASN A 2 25.46 2.05 -7.93
C ASN A 2 25.63 3.25 -8.87
N GLN A 3 25.82 4.44 -8.33
CA GLN A 3 25.94 5.69 -9.10
C GLN A 3 27.18 5.74 -10.01
N LYS A 4 28.22 4.95 -9.71
CA LYS A 4 29.44 4.93 -10.55
C LYS A 4 29.32 4.03 -11.77
N THR A 5 28.53 2.96 -11.67
CA THR A 5 28.42 1.95 -12.74
C THR A 5 27.04 1.92 -13.39
N GLY A 6 26.04 2.60 -12.83
CA GLY A 6 24.64 2.52 -13.25
C GLY A 6 23.96 1.18 -12.95
N GLN A 7 24.65 0.24 -12.30
CA GLN A 7 24.13 -1.10 -12.08
C GLN A 7 23.14 -1.17 -10.93
N VAL A 8 22.06 -1.94 -11.11
CA VAL A 8 21.14 -2.32 -10.06
C VAL A 8 21.83 -3.29 -9.09
N VAL A 9 21.94 -2.90 -7.81
CA VAL A 9 22.56 -3.72 -6.76
C VAL A 9 21.57 -4.68 -6.13
N ALA A 10 20.35 -4.19 -5.88
CA ALA A 10 19.27 -4.96 -5.27
C ALA A 10 17.92 -4.34 -5.61
N VAL A 11 16.85 -5.14 -5.54
CA VAL A 11 15.45 -4.72 -5.75
C VAL A 11 14.56 -5.35 -4.66
N GLY A 12 13.48 -4.67 -4.28
CA GLY A 12 12.50 -5.16 -3.31
C GLY A 12 13.05 -5.17 -1.88
N VAL A 13 12.82 -6.26 -1.15
CA VAL A 13 13.16 -6.40 0.28
C VAL A 13 14.65 -6.15 0.54
N ASP A 14 15.53 -6.65 -0.33
CA ASP A 14 16.96 -6.47 -0.19
C ASP A 14 17.36 -4.98 -0.31
N ALA A 15 16.79 -4.27 -1.28
CA ALA A 15 16.98 -2.82 -1.43
C ALA A 15 16.41 -2.05 -0.23
N LYS A 16 15.22 -2.44 0.25
CA LYS A 16 14.59 -1.85 1.44
C LYS A 16 15.46 -1.99 2.69
N ASN A 17 16.13 -3.13 2.86
CA ASN A 17 17.04 -3.37 3.98
C ASN A 17 18.33 -2.52 3.93
N MET A 18 18.66 -1.98 2.76
CA MET A 18 19.81 -1.08 2.56
C MET A 18 19.49 0.40 2.86
N LEU A 19 18.23 0.77 3.00
CA LEU A 19 17.81 2.16 3.29
C LEU A 19 18.50 2.70 4.54
N GLY A 20 19.11 3.89 4.42
CA GLY A 20 19.82 4.56 5.51
C GLY A 20 21.17 3.92 5.90
N ARG A 21 21.65 2.90 5.14
CA ARG A 21 22.89 2.15 5.43
C ARG A 21 23.85 2.07 4.24
N THR A 22 23.54 2.77 3.16
CA THR A 22 24.34 2.72 1.93
C THR A 22 25.54 3.65 1.99
N PRO A 23 26.73 3.22 1.46
CA PRO A 23 27.85 4.12 1.25
C PRO A 23 27.52 5.15 0.17
N ALA A 24 28.30 6.24 0.10
CA ALA A 24 28.01 7.39 -0.76
C ALA A 24 27.84 7.10 -2.27
N HIS A 25 28.39 6.00 -2.77
CA HIS A 25 28.26 5.60 -4.18
C HIS A 25 27.09 4.65 -4.47
N ILE A 26 26.33 4.25 -3.44
CA ILE A 26 25.12 3.43 -3.58
C ILE A 26 23.94 4.23 -3.09
N VAL A 27 22.93 4.43 -3.94
CA VAL A 27 21.71 5.13 -3.60
C VAL A 27 20.55 4.15 -3.62
N ALA A 28 19.78 4.11 -2.52
CA ALA A 28 18.50 3.47 -2.49
C ALA A 28 17.45 4.46 -3.00
N VAL A 29 16.82 4.13 -4.12
CA VAL A 29 15.79 4.94 -4.78
C VAL A 29 14.43 4.27 -4.58
N GLN A 30 13.42 5.06 -4.25
CA GLN A 30 12.02 4.65 -4.28
C GLN A 30 11.42 5.18 -5.59
N PRO A 31 11.31 4.34 -6.63
CA PRO A 31 10.93 4.81 -7.96
C PRO A 31 9.44 5.13 -8.11
N LEU A 32 8.64 4.63 -7.16
CA LEU A 32 7.20 4.90 -7.06
C LEU A 32 6.94 5.64 -5.75
N ILE A 33 6.25 6.77 -5.81
CA ILE A 33 5.83 7.57 -4.66
C ILE A 33 4.34 7.86 -4.82
N ASP A 34 3.55 7.62 -3.78
CA ASP A 34 2.11 7.86 -3.77
C ASP A 34 1.38 7.20 -4.97
N GLY A 35 1.81 5.98 -5.32
CA GLY A 35 1.22 5.20 -6.41
C GLY A 35 1.60 5.62 -7.83
N VAL A 36 2.44 6.66 -8.00
CA VAL A 36 2.86 7.16 -9.31
C VAL A 36 4.37 7.02 -9.53
N ILE A 37 4.78 6.98 -10.80
CA ILE A 37 6.20 6.92 -11.18
C ILE A 37 6.85 8.27 -10.85
N SER A 38 7.83 8.27 -9.94
CA SER A 38 8.64 9.43 -9.60
C SER A 38 9.99 9.44 -10.32
N ASP A 39 10.48 8.26 -10.70
CA ASP A 39 11.71 8.06 -11.46
C ASP A 39 11.48 7.00 -12.54
N PHE A 40 11.39 7.44 -13.79
CA PHE A 40 11.02 6.58 -14.91
C PHE A 40 12.12 5.55 -15.22
N GLU A 41 13.38 5.97 -15.24
CA GLU A 41 14.51 5.09 -15.57
C GLU A 41 14.68 3.99 -14.52
N VAL A 42 14.58 4.35 -13.25
CA VAL A 42 14.68 3.38 -12.15
C VAL A 42 13.47 2.44 -12.12
N THR A 43 12.28 2.94 -12.47
CA THR A 43 11.07 2.08 -12.60
C THR A 43 11.24 1.06 -13.71
N GLU A 44 11.75 1.47 -14.87
CA GLU A 44 12.03 0.59 -16.00
C GLU A 44 13.04 -0.50 -15.64
N GLU A 45 14.14 -0.14 -15.00
CA GLU A 45 15.14 -1.09 -14.51
C GLU A 45 14.57 -2.07 -13.48
N MET A 46 13.75 -1.59 -12.56
CA MET A 46 13.07 -2.41 -11.55
C MET A 46 12.11 -3.41 -12.22
N LEU A 47 11.27 -2.95 -13.14
CA LEU A 47 10.35 -3.81 -13.88
C LEU A 47 11.12 -4.85 -14.72
N GLY A 48 12.19 -4.44 -15.40
CA GLY A 48 13.04 -5.35 -16.17
C GLY A 48 13.67 -6.44 -15.29
N TYR A 49 14.12 -6.07 -14.10
CA TYR A 49 14.62 -7.05 -13.12
C TYR A 49 13.53 -8.04 -12.71
N LEU A 50 12.31 -7.56 -12.39
CA LEU A 50 11.20 -8.40 -11.95
C LEU A 50 10.72 -9.33 -13.07
N ILE A 51 10.61 -8.81 -14.31
CA ILE A 51 10.23 -9.60 -15.49
C ILE A 51 11.25 -10.73 -15.73
N ARG A 52 12.55 -10.41 -15.71
CA ARG A 52 13.61 -11.43 -15.89
C ARG A 52 13.57 -12.48 -14.76
N LYS A 53 13.33 -12.06 -13.53
CA LYS A 53 13.23 -12.96 -12.39
C LYS A 53 12.01 -13.90 -12.50
N ALA A 54 10.86 -13.38 -12.93
CA ALA A 54 9.64 -14.17 -13.12
C ALA A 54 9.78 -15.20 -14.26
N GLN A 55 10.65 -14.96 -15.23
CA GLN A 55 10.92 -15.87 -16.35
C GLN A 55 12.00 -16.93 -16.05
N ASP A 56 12.45 -17.09 -14.80
CA ASP A 56 13.52 -18.01 -14.38
C ASP A 56 14.83 -17.86 -15.20
N GLY A 57 15.13 -16.65 -15.67
CA GLY A 57 16.30 -16.38 -16.51
C GLY A 57 16.24 -16.99 -17.91
N LYS A 58 15.14 -17.62 -18.31
CA LYS A 58 14.96 -18.14 -19.67
C LYS A 58 14.54 -16.99 -20.58
N ALA A 59 15.43 -16.59 -21.48
CA ALA A 59 15.09 -15.64 -22.53
C ALA A 59 14.01 -16.26 -23.43
N ARG A 60 12.76 -15.82 -23.30
CA ARG A 60 11.72 -16.12 -24.27
C ARG A 60 11.87 -15.15 -25.43
N PHE A 61 11.81 -15.67 -26.65
CA PHE A 61 11.94 -14.88 -27.88
C PHE A 61 10.87 -13.79 -28.03
N LEU A 62 9.73 -13.97 -27.35
CA LEU A 62 8.66 -12.99 -27.19
C LEU A 62 8.56 -12.64 -25.69
N GLY A 63 8.58 -11.35 -25.35
CA GLY A 63 8.36 -10.86 -24.00
C GLY A 63 7.03 -11.36 -23.40
N PRO A 64 6.85 -11.33 -22.09
CA PRO A 64 5.62 -11.77 -21.42
C PRO A 64 4.47 -10.78 -21.60
N ARG A 65 3.26 -11.26 -21.39
CA ARG A 65 2.13 -10.41 -21.02
C ARG A 65 2.27 -9.99 -19.56
N VAL A 66 1.94 -8.75 -19.26
CA VAL A 66 2.04 -8.20 -17.92
C VAL A 66 0.73 -7.49 -17.56
N VAL A 67 0.21 -7.76 -16.37
CA VAL A 67 -0.91 -7.01 -15.79
C VAL A 67 -0.36 -6.17 -14.64
N ILE A 68 -0.68 -4.88 -14.65
CA ILE A 68 -0.19 -3.92 -13.64
C ILE A 68 -1.37 -3.27 -12.95
N GLY A 69 -1.41 -3.38 -11.61
CA GLY A 69 -2.31 -2.60 -10.78
C GLY A 69 -1.86 -1.15 -10.72
N VAL A 70 -2.81 -0.24 -10.81
CA VAL A 70 -2.59 1.20 -10.68
C VAL A 70 -3.64 1.80 -9.76
N PRO A 71 -3.34 2.87 -9.02
CA PRO A 71 -4.32 3.55 -8.19
C PRO A 71 -5.54 4.00 -9.00
N SER A 72 -6.69 4.07 -8.35
CA SER A 72 -7.90 4.61 -8.99
C SER A 72 -7.76 6.11 -9.28
N GLY A 73 -8.30 6.54 -10.41
CA GLY A 73 -8.33 7.95 -10.79
C GLY A 73 -7.00 8.54 -11.27
N ILE A 74 -6.01 7.71 -11.61
CA ILE A 74 -4.78 8.19 -12.25
C ILE A 74 -5.06 8.76 -13.64
N THR A 75 -4.22 9.71 -14.06
CA THR A 75 -4.35 10.38 -15.36
C THR A 75 -3.97 9.46 -16.52
N SER A 76 -4.47 9.76 -17.72
CA SER A 76 -4.09 9.05 -18.95
C SER A 76 -2.58 9.15 -19.25
N VAL A 77 -1.91 10.21 -18.80
CA VAL A 77 -0.46 10.39 -18.93
C VAL A 77 0.28 9.41 -18.02
N GLU A 78 -0.15 9.26 -16.77
CA GLU A 78 0.43 8.30 -15.81
C GLU A 78 0.22 6.86 -16.27
N VAL A 79 -0.99 6.51 -16.76
CA VAL A 79 -1.27 5.20 -17.35
C VAL A 79 -0.28 4.91 -18.50
N ARG A 80 -0.09 5.89 -19.38
CA ARG A 80 0.84 5.75 -20.51
C ARG A 80 2.29 5.57 -20.04
N ALA A 81 2.71 6.32 -19.03
CA ALA A 81 4.05 6.20 -18.45
C ALA A 81 4.29 4.78 -17.90
N VAL A 82 3.30 4.20 -17.18
CA VAL A 82 3.38 2.82 -16.69
C VAL A 82 3.47 1.82 -17.84
N GLN A 83 2.65 1.99 -18.88
CA GLN A 83 2.69 1.09 -20.05
C GLN A 83 4.03 1.17 -20.79
N ASP A 84 4.56 2.39 -20.99
CA ASP A 84 5.82 2.61 -21.69
C ASP A 84 7.00 2.04 -20.87
N ALA A 85 7.04 2.28 -19.55
CA ALA A 85 8.06 1.69 -18.68
C ALA A 85 8.04 0.15 -18.73
N ALA A 86 6.86 -0.47 -18.70
CA ALA A 86 6.74 -1.92 -18.76
C ALA A 86 7.14 -2.49 -20.14
N ARG A 87 6.80 -1.81 -21.23
CA ARG A 87 7.22 -2.22 -22.59
C ARG A 87 8.73 -2.11 -22.77
N ASN A 88 9.32 -1.01 -22.31
CA ASN A 88 10.77 -0.80 -22.34
C ASN A 88 11.51 -1.85 -21.50
N ALA A 89 10.91 -2.24 -20.37
CA ALA A 89 11.40 -3.31 -19.51
C ALA A 89 11.31 -4.72 -20.11
N GLY A 90 10.68 -4.87 -21.31
CA GLY A 90 10.61 -6.12 -22.07
C GLY A 90 9.25 -6.81 -22.06
N ALA A 91 8.18 -6.17 -21.60
CA ALA A 91 6.83 -6.70 -21.73
C ALA A 91 6.35 -6.61 -23.19
N ARG A 92 5.73 -7.70 -23.71
CA ARG A 92 5.12 -7.72 -25.03
C ARG A 92 3.78 -6.99 -25.06
N GLU A 93 2.95 -7.29 -24.09
CA GLU A 93 1.62 -6.70 -23.91
C GLU A 93 1.46 -6.26 -22.46
N VAL A 94 0.88 -5.09 -22.25
CA VAL A 94 0.67 -4.51 -20.93
C VAL A 94 -0.80 -4.19 -20.75
N PHE A 95 -1.40 -4.79 -19.73
CA PHE A 95 -2.78 -4.57 -19.31
C PHE A 95 -2.76 -3.79 -18.00
N ILE A 96 -3.61 -2.77 -17.91
CA ILE A 96 -3.75 -1.95 -16.71
C ILE A 96 -5.08 -2.29 -16.06
N VAL A 97 -5.06 -2.44 -14.73
CA VAL A 97 -6.24 -2.63 -13.90
C VAL A 97 -6.16 -1.71 -12.69
N GLU A 98 -7.27 -1.16 -12.27
CA GLU A 98 -7.32 -0.35 -11.05
C GLU A 98 -7.16 -1.23 -9.81
N GLU A 99 -6.35 -0.78 -8.83
CA GLU A 99 -6.01 -1.55 -7.62
C GLU A 99 -7.24 -2.05 -6.85
N PRO A 100 -8.31 -1.27 -6.63
CA PRO A 100 -9.51 -1.77 -5.99
C PRO A 100 -10.17 -2.94 -6.74
N MET A 101 -10.20 -2.88 -8.08
CA MET A 101 -10.73 -3.97 -8.90
C MET A 101 -9.85 -5.22 -8.80
N ALA A 102 -8.55 -5.05 -8.92
CA ALA A 102 -7.60 -6.16 -8.78
C ALA A 102 -7.68 -6.79 -7.38
N ALA A 103 -7.73 -5.97 -6.31
CA ALA A 103 -7.86 -6.46 -4.95
C ALA A 103 -9.16 -7.26 -4.75
N ALA A 104 -10.30 -6.74 -5.27
CA ALA A 104 -11.60 -7.41 -5.17
C ALA A 104 -11.60 -8.78 -5.89
N ILE A 105 -11.02 -8.86 -7.09
CA ILE A 105 -10.83 -10.12 -7.81
C ILE A 105 -9.93 -11.06 -7.00
N GLY A 106 -8.82 -10.56 -6.45
CA GLY A 106 -7.86 -11.36 -5.69
C GLY A 106 -8.41 -11.97 -4.41
N ILE A 107 -9.40 -11.34 -3.79
CA ILE A 107 -10.14 -11.90 -2.65
C ILE A 107 -11.47 -12.57 -3.05
N ARG A 108 -11.69 -12.72 -4.38
CA ARG A 108 -12.86 -13.41 -4.97
C ARG A 108 -14.20 -12.77 -4.64
N LEU A 109 -14.28 -11.45 -4.58
CA LEU A 109 -15.57 -10.77 -4.54
C LEU A 109 -16.32 -10.96 -5.87
N PRO A 110 -17.66 -10.99 -5.85
CA PRO A 110 -18.47 -11.19 -7.05
C PRO A 110 -18.56 -9.89 -7.88
N VAL A 111 -17.45 -9.45 -8.45
CA VAL A 111 -17.31 -8.16 -9.14
C VAL A 111 -18.22 -7.99 -10.35
N ASN A 112 -18.61 -9.09 -11.01
CA ASN A 112 -19.46 -9.08 -12.21
C ASN A 112 -20.96 -9.06 -11.92
N GLU A 113 -21.38 -9.24 -10.66
CA GLU A 113 -22.78 -9.21 -10.29
C GLU A 113 -23.34 -7.80 -10.31
N PRO A 114 -24.68 -7.63 -10.57
CA PRO A 114 -25.36 -6.34 -10.47
C PRO A 114 -25.64 -5.95 -9.00
N SER A 115 -24.60 -5.98 -8.17
CA SER A 115 -24.67 -5.66 -6.75
C SER A 115 -23.36 -5.02 -6.29
N GLY A 116 -23.47 -4.02 -5.42
CA GLY A 116 -22.33 -3.27 -4.91
C GLY A 116 -21.43 -4.11 -4.00
N SER A 117 -20.13 -4.15 -4.29
CA SER A 117 -19.09 -4.67 -3.41
C SER A 117 -18.09 -3.56 -3.11
N MET A 118 -17.83 -3.29 -1.84
CA MET A 118 -16.90 -2.22 -1.45
C MET A 118 -15.59 -2.80 -0.93
N ILE A 119 -14.50 -2.23 -1.40
CA ILE A 119 -13.15 -2.58 -0.97
C ILE A 119 -12.36 -1.33 -0.61
N ILE A 120 -11.51 -1.44 0.40
CA ILE A 120 -10.54 -0.42 0.81
C ILE A 120 -9.16 -1.08 0.79
N ASP A 121 -8.34 -0.71 -0.17
CA ASP A 121 -6.95 -1.18 -0.27
C ASP A 121 -6.02 -0.16 0.34
N ILE A 122 -5.45 -0.48 1.51
CA ILE A 122 -4.56 0.39 2.27
C ILE A 122 -3.12 -0.05 2.02
N GLY A 123 -2.50 0.55 1.03
CA GLY A 123 -1.16 0.23 0.57
C GLY A 123 -0.04 0.91 1.37
N GLY A 124 1.11 1.09 0.73
CA GLY A 124 2.25 1.83 1.28
C GLY A 124 2.11 3.33 1.11
N GLY A 125 1.85 3.81 -0.11
CA GLY A 125 1.76 5.23 -0.46
C GLY A 125 0.33 5.76 -0.53
N THR A 126 -0.61 4.92 -0.96
CA THR A 126 -2.02 5.29 -1.18
C THR A 126 -2.98 4.33 -0.52
N THR A 127 -4.17 4.83 -0.25
CA THR A 127 -5.36 4.05 0.06
C THR A 127 -6.36 4.25 -1.06
N ASP A 128 -6.76 3.16 -1.68
CA ASP A 128 -7.75 3.11 -2.74
C ASP A 128 -9.06 2.57 -2.21
N ILE A 129 -10.09 3.39 -2.27
CA ILE A 129 -11.45 3.08 -1.81
C ILE A 129 -12.30 2.92 -3.07
N GLY A 130 -12.91 1.75 -3.26
CA GLY A 130 -13.70 1.49 -4.45
C GLY A 130 -15.00 0.74 -4.16
N ILE A 131 -16.06 1.12 -4.85
CA ILE A 131 -17.32 0.36 -4.93
C ILE A 131 -17.45 -0.19 -6.34
N ILE A 132 -17.61 -1.50 -6.45
CA ILE A 132 -17.58 -2.25 -7.70
C ILE A 132 -18.93 -2.88 -7.94
N SER A 133 -19.43 -2.80 -9.16
CA SER A 133 -20.62 -3.51 -9.65
C SER A 133 -20.53 -3.72 -11.15
N LEU A 134 -21.04 -4.83 -11.67
CA LEU A 134 -21.07 -5.14 -13.11
C LEU A 134 -19.69 -5.03 -13.80
N GLY A 135 -18.65 -5.42 -13.12
CA GLY A 135 -17.27 -5.41 -13.64
C GLY A 135 -16.64 -4.02 -13.75
N GLY A 136 -17.21 -2.98 -13.13
CA GLY A 136 -16.70 -1.61 -13.15
C GLY A 136 -16.71 -0.93 -11.79
N LEU A 137 -15.92 0.13 -11.63
CA LEU A 137 -15.97 1.02 -10.47
C LEU A 137 -17.17 1.96 -10.61
N VAL A 138 -18.12 1.87 -9.67
CA VAL A 138 -19.29 2.77 -9.59
C VAL A 138 -18.91 4.07 -8.93
N ASN A 139 -18.10 3.99 -7.88
CA ASN A 139 -17.53 5.13 -7.17
C ASN A 139 -16.16 4.74 -6.66
N ALA A 140 -15.21 5.68 -6.70
CA ALA A 140 -13.85 5.44 -6.21
C ALA A 140 -13.21 6.73 -5.70
N LYS A 141 -12.31 6.58 -4.73
CA LYS A 141 -11.47 7.66 -4.22
C LYS A 141 -10.10 7.11 -3.87
N ASN A 142 -9.06 7.80 -4.32
CA ASN A 142 -7.70 7.56 -3.90
C ASN A 142 -7.28 8.65 -2.90
N VAL A 143 -6.63 8.26 -1.81
CA VAL A 143 -6.09 9.18 -0.81
C VAL A 143 -4.67 8.81 -0.42
N ARG A 144 -3.84 9.83 -0.11
CA ARG A 144 -2.44 9.66 0.29
C ARG A 144 -2.29 9.45 1.80
N ILE A 145 -3.18 8.66 2.36
CA ILE A 145 -3.19 8.28 3.78
C ILE A 145 -3.00 6.77 3.81
N ALA A 146 -1.77 6.32 3.97
CA ALA A 146 -1.37 4.92 3.88
C ALA A 146 -0.14 4.65 4.75
N GLY A 147 0.50 3.51 4.57
CA GLY A 147 1.60 3.05 5.41
C GLY A 147 2.74 4.05 5.60
N ASP A 148 3.13 4.79 4.56
CA ASP A 148 4.22 5.77 4.62
C ASP A 148 3.82 7.02 5.41
N LYS A 149 2.58 7.50 5.27
CA LYS A 149 2.03 8.60 6.06
C LYS A 149 2.00 8.25 7.54
N LEU A 150 1.53 7.04 7.88
CA LEU A 150 1.53 6.56 9.26
C LEU A 150 2.95 6.44 9.83
N ASN A 151 3.94 6.03 9.03
CA ASN A 151 5.34 6.02 9.45
C ASN A 151 5.85 7.44 9.75
N GLU A 152 5.48 8.43 8.93
CA GLU A 152 5.83 9.83 9.16
C GLU A 152 5.21 10.39 10.44
N ASP A 153 3.94 10.06 10.69
CA ASP A 153 3.25 10.46 11.93
C ASP A 153 3.96 9.87 13.15
N ILE A 154 4.33 8.60 13.12
CA ILE A 154 5.09 7.93 14.19
C ILE A 154 6.45 8.61 14.40
N ILE A 155 7.21 8.90 13.34
CA ILE A 155 8.50 9.59 13.43
C ILE A 155 8.33 10.97 14.07
N ASN A 156 7.31 11.71 13.66
CA ASN A 156 7.05 13.05 14.18
C ASN A 156 6.63 13.01 15.64
N TYR A 157 5.77 12.08 16.04
CA TYR A 157 5.35 11.87 17.41
C TYR A 157 6.54 11.51 18.31
N ILE A 158 7.33 10.52 17.94
CA ILE A 158 8.51 10.10 18.72
C ILE A 158 9.53 11.23 18.85
N ARG A 159 9.71 12.01 17.79
CA ARG A 159 10.56 13.19 17.83
C ARG A 159 10.04 14.26 18.79
N ALA A 160 8.73 14.48 18.81
CA ALA A 160 8.10 15.49 19.64
C ALA A 160 8.08 15.08 21.12
N GLU A 161 7.65 13.86 21.44
CA GLU A 161 7.43 13.40 22.81
C GLU A 161 8.72 12.86 23.46
N PHE A 162 9.43 12.00 22.75
CA PHE A 162 10.60 11.30 23.29
C PHE A 162 11.93 12.00 23.02
N LYS A 163 11.94 13.04 22.16
CA LYS A 163 13.15 13.78 21.72
C LYS A 163 14.20 12.85 21.07
N ILE A 164 13.73 11.82 20.35
CA ILE A 164 14.58 10.87 19.64
C ILE A 164 14.29 10.95 18.15
N LEU A 165 15.35 10.93 17.33
CA LEU A 165 15.26 10.80 15.89
C LEU A 165 15.43 9.34 15.48
N ILE A 166 14.40 8.78 14.84
CA ILE A 166 14.39 7.44 14.24
C ILE A 166 14.24 7.49 12.73
N GLY A 167 14.60 6.42 12.04
CA GLY A 167 14.44 6.30 10.59
C GLY A 167 13.10 5.66 10.19
N LYS A 168 12.72 5.77 8.91
CA LYS A 168 11.50 5.18 8.33
C LYS A 168 11.36 3.68 8.63
N LYS A 169 12.45 2.91 8.52
CA LYS A 169 12.45 1.48 8.81
C LYS A 169 12.05 1.18 10.26
N SER A 170 12.64 1.91 11.21
CA SER A 170 12.32 1.73 12.63
C SER A 170 10.87 2.10 12.95
N ALA A 171 10.34 3.15 12.32
CA ALA A 171 8.93 3.53 12.45
C ALA A 171 7.99 2.44 11.90
N GLU A 172 8.32 1.84 10.76
CA GLU A 172 7.55 0.75 10.20
C GLU A 172 7.59 -0.51 11.08
N GLU A 173 8.77 -0.86 11.62
CA GLU A 173 8.91 -1.97 12.57
C GLU A 173 8.06 -1.74 13.84
N LEU A 174 8.06 -0.52 14.38
CA LEU A 174 7.18 -0.15 15.49
C LEU A 174 5.70 -0.27 15.12
N LYS A 175 5.30 0.30 13.99
CA LYS A 175 3.93 0.21 13.50
C LYS A 175 3.46 -1.24 13.40
N ILE A 176 4.25 -2.12 12.79
CA ILE A 176 3.90 -3.54 12.64
C ILE A 176 3.79 -4.23 14.01
N ALA A 177 4.70 -3.93 14.93
CA ALA A 177 4.75 -4.57 16.23
C ALA A 177 3.62 -4.13 17.17
N THR A 178 3.32 -2.82 17.21
CA THR A 178 2.52 -2.22 18.28
C THR A 178 1.27 -1.46 17.82
N SER A 179 1.03 -1.26 16.50
CA SER A 179 -0.14 -0.48 16.11
C SER A 179 -1.46 -1.14 16.49
N SER A 180 -2.29 -0.34 17.15
CA SER A 180 -3.71 -0.62 17.39
C SER A 180 -4.46 0.71 17.39
N VAL A 181 -5.64 0.75 16.74
CA VAL A 181 -6.53 1.92 16.79
C VAL A 181 -7.55 1.86 17.91
N LEU A 182 -7.59 0.74 18.64
CA LEU A 182 -8.43 0.54 19.82
C LEU A 182 -7.55 0.29 21.06
N ASP A 183 -8.11 0.54 22.23
CA ASP A 183 -7.47 0.13 23.49
C ASP A 183 -7.38 -1.39 23.58
N LEU A 184 -6.21 -1.88 23.97
CA LEU A 184 -5.97 -3.30 24.14
C LEU A 184 -6.02 -3.70 25.61
N GLU A 185 -6.63 -4.85 25.92
CA GLU A 185 -6.63 -5.41 27.27
C GLU A 185 -5.20 -5.69 27.77
N THR A 186 -4.34 -6.13 26.87
CA THR A 186 -2.91 -6.32 27.14
C THR A 186 -2.12 -5.36 26.27
N PRO A 187 -1.50 -4.33 26.87
CA PRO A 187 -0.69 -3.36 26.13
C PRO A 187 0.46 -4.03 25.36
N LEU A 188 0.73 -3.53 24.17
CA LEU A 188 1.88 -3.91 23.37
C LEU A 188 3.00 -2.90 23.55
N GLU A 189 4.22 -3.41 23.63
CA GLU A 189 5.41 -2.58 23.80
C GLU A 189 6.49 -3.03 22.81
N ALA A 190 7.25 -2.07 22.30
CA ALA A 190 8.43 -2.33 21.51
C ALA A 190 9.53 -1.31 21.83
N THR A 191 10.76 -1.79 21.79
CA THR A 191 11.93 -0.95 22.01
C THR A 191 12.43 -0.37 20.69
N VAL A 192 12.67 0.94 20.67
CA VAL A 192 13.28 1.61 19.53
C VAL A 192 14.58 2.30 19.92
N ARG A 193 15.55 2.29 19.02
CA ARG A 193 16.84 2.95 19.16
C ARG A 193 16.95 4.08 18.16
N GLY A 194 17.40 5.23 18.64
CA GLY A 194 17.58 6.41 17.82
C GLY A 194 18.65 7.35 18.37
N ARG A 195 18.79 8.49 17.71
CA ARG A 195 19.67 9.56 18.18
C ARG A 195 18.89 10.50 19.08
N ASP A 196 19.33 10.65 20.32
CA ASP A 196 18.79 11.66 21.25
C ASP A 196 19.06 13.07 20.70
N LEU A 197 18.04 13.90 20.63
CA LEU A 197 18.13 15.24 20.04
C LEU A 197 18.76 16.28 20.98
N VAL A 198 18.85 15.95 22.27
CA VAL A 198 19.45 16.85 23.28
C VAL A 198 20.96 16.60 23.40
N THR A 199 21.33 15.32 23.51
CA THR A 199 22.73 14.91 23.73
C THR A 199 23.48 14.55 22.46
N GLY A 200 22.76 14.24 21.36
CA GLY A 200 23.33 13.72 20.11
C GLY A 200 23.76 12.25 20.18
N LEU A 201 23.65 11.60 21.33
CA LEU A 201 24.09 10.22 21.56
C LEU A 201 23.00 9.19 21.24
N PRO A 202 23.36 7.90 21.01
CA PRO A 202 22.39 6.83 20.91
C PRO A 202 21.57 6.71 22.18
N ARG A 203 20.25 6.58 22.02
CA ARG A 203 19.30 6.37 23.12
C ARG A 203 18.27 5.32 22.73
N GLU A 204 17.83 4.57 23.72
CA GLU A 204 16.79 3.56 23.60
C GLU A 204 15.57 3.99 24.41
N VAL A 205 14.36 3.78 23.85
CA VAL A 205 13.08 4.03 24.53
C VAL A 205 12.12 2.90 24.25
N ILE A 206 11.18 2.69 25.17
CA ILE A 206 10.04 1.80 25.03
C ILE A 206 8.88 2.63 24.49
N ILE A 207 8.24 2.15 23.45
CA ILE A 207 7.06 2.73 22.81
C ILE A 207 5.91 1.76 22.97
N THR A 208 4.76 2.25 23.40
CA THR A 208 3.54 1.48 23.63
C THR A 208 2.57 1.57 22.46
N ASP A 209 1.58 0.67 22.41
CA ASP A 209 0.46 0.78 21.46
C ASP A 209 -0.34 2.09 21.65
N SER A 210 -0.43 2.60 22.89
CA SER A 210 -1.07 3.88 23.17
C SER A 210 -0.33 5.04 22.50
N ASP A 211 1.01 5.05 22.54
CA ASP A 211 1.83 6.06 21.89
C ASP A 211 1.61 6.03 20.36
N ILE A 212 1.58 4.82 19.78
CA ILE A 212 1.37 4.66 18.34
C ILE A 212 -0.06 5.04 17.95
N ARG A 213 -1.06 4.70 18.74
CA ARG A 213 -2.46 5.09 18.53
C ARG A 213 -2.61 6.61 18.50
N GLU A 214 -2.01 7.31 19.47
CA GLU A 214 -2.00 8.77 19.51
C GLU A 214 -1.29 9.35 18.28
N ALA A 215 -0.14 8.80 17.93
CA ALA A 215 0.63 9.26 16.77
C ALA A 215 -0.16 9.21 15.46
N ILE A 216 -0.93 8.14 15.21
CA ILE A 216 -1.64 7.92 13.94
C ILE A 216 -3.10 8.37 13.95
N ALA A 217 -3.64 8.83 15.08
CA ALA A 217 -5.06 9.13 15.26
C ALA A 217 -5.62 10.04 14.15
N SER A 218 -4.96 11.19 13.90
CA SER A 218 -5.41 12.15 12.89
C SER A 218 -5.47 11.56 11.48
N SER A 219 -4.52 10.70 11.10
CA SER A 219 -4.52 10.04 9.81
C SER A 219 -5.61 8.97 9.71
N VAL A 220 -5.88 8.27 10.80
CA VAL A 220 -6.98 7.29 10.87
C VAL A 220 -8.33 7.99 10.75
N ASP A 221 -8.55 9.11 11.44
CA ASP A 221 -9.78 9.89 11.32
C ASP A 221 -10.03 10.38 9.89
N GLN A 222 -8.99 10.91 9.23
CA GLN A 222 -9.08 11.32 7.83
C GLN A 222 -9.38 10.14 6.88
N LEU A 223 -8.86 8.95 7.18
CA LEU A 223 -9.20 7.74 6.42
C LEU A 223 -10.68 7.39 6.58
N VAL A 224 -11.21 7.40 7.81
CA VAL A 224 -12.64 7.17 8.11
C VAL A 224 -13.51 8.17 7.35
N ASP A 225 -13.17 9.46 7.37
CA ASP A 225 -13.91 10.50 6.66
C ASP A 225 -13.87 10.28 5.14
N SER A 226 -12.75 9.83 4.60
CA SER A 226 -12.63 9.52 3.17
C SER A 226 -13.52 8.34 2.76
N VAL A 227 -13.66 7.34 3.62
CA VAL A 227 -14.56 6.20 3.38
C VAL A 227 -16.03 6.63 3.42
N LYS A 228 -16.40 7.47 4.40
CA LYS A 228 -17.74 8.06 4.49
C LYS A 228 -18.12 8.82 3.23
N GLU A 229 -17.22 9.67 2.74
CA GLU A 229 -17.45 10.46 1.53
C GLU A 229 -17.75 9.58 0.30
N VAL A 230 -17.05 8.45 0.16
CA VAL A 230 -17.32 7.50 -0.93
C VAL A 230 -18.71 6.89 -0.80
N LEU A 231 -19.15 6.52 0.41
CA LEU A 231 -20.49 6.00 0.65
C LEU A 231 -21.57 7.06 0.42
N GLU A 232 -21.36 8.30 0.90
CA GLU A 232 -22.32 9.41 0.77
C GLU A 232 -22.55 9.83 -0.68
N THR A 233 -21.54 9.68 -1.54
CA THR A 233 -21.61 10.05 -2.96
C THR A 233 -22.00 8.89 -3.87
N ALA A 234 -22.14 7.68 -3.34
CA ALA A 234 -22.55 6.50 -4.10
C ALA A 234 -24.08 6.42 -4.30
N PRO A 235 -24.56 5.76 -5.38
CA PRO A 235 -25.98 5.51 -5.58
C PRO A 235 -26.62 4.74 -4.42
N PRO A 236 -27.86 5.08 -3.98
CA PRO A 236 -28.51 4.48 -2.80
C PRO A 236 -28.63 2.95 -2.87
N GLU A 237 -28.90 2.39 -4.04
CA GLU A 237 -29.03 0.94 -4.25
C GLU A 237 -27.71 0.22 -3.97
N VAL A 238 -26.61 0.83 -4.41
CA VAL A 238 -25.25 0.31 -4.20
C VAL A 238 -24.85 0.41 -2.72
N VAL A 239 -25.20 1.52 -2.05
CA VAL A 239 -25.00 1.67 -0.60
C VAL A 239 -25.78 0.61 0.17
N SER A 240 -27.04 0.34 -0.23
CA SER A 240 -27.86 -0.74 0.37
C SER A 240 -27.18 -2.12 0.23
N ASP A 241 -26.53 -2.38 -0.89
CA ASP A 241 -25.78 -3.62 -1.08
C ASP A 241 -24.55 -3.69 -0.15
N VAL A 242 -23.81 -2.59 -0.05
CA VAL A 242 -22.65 -2.49 0.86
C VAL A 242 -23.06 -2.69 2.32
N MET A 243 -24.18 -2.10 2.75
CA MET A 243 -24.72 -2.31 4.10
C MET A 243 -25.01 -3.79 4.40
N ARG A 244 -25.42 -4.54 3.40
CA ARG A 244 -25.79 -5.96 3.52
C ARG A 244 -24.59 -6.91 3.42
N ARG A 245 -23.64 -6.60 2.51
CA ARG A 245 -22.47 -7.45 2.18
C ARG A 245 -21.25 -7.08 3.00
N GLY A 246 -21.18 -5.85 3.52
CA GLY A 246 -20.03 -5.32 4.23
C GLY A 246 -18.97 -4.73 3.31
N ILE A 247 -17.92 -4.23 3.96
CA ILE A 247 -16.72 -3.65 3.34
C ILE A 247 -15.56 -4.60 3.55
N TYR A 248 -14.70 -4.75 2.54
CA TYR A 248 -13.52 -5.59 2.61
C TYR A 248 -12.25 -4.75 2.63
N LEU A 249 -11.32 -5.08 3.53
CA LEU A 249 -10.03 -4.42 3.61
C LEU A 249 -8.97 -5.23 2.86
N ALA A 250 -8.11 -4.55 2.12
CA ALA A 250 -6.92 -5.11 1.47
C ALA A 250 -5.68 -4.28 1.80
N GLY A 251 -4.52 -4.75 1.38
CA GLY A 251 -3.24 -4.09 1.63
C GLY A 251 -2.71 -4.30 3.05
N GLY A 252 -1.52 -3.78 3.28
CA GLY A 252 -0.82 -3.94 4.58
C GLY A 252 -1.48 -3.21 5.73
N GLY A 253 -2.17 -2.08 5.45
CA GLY A 253 -2.91 -1.32 6.46
C GLY A 253 -4.11 -2.06 7.03
N ALA A 254 -4.68 -3.02 6.31
CA ALA A 254 -5.75 -3.89 6.80
C ALA A 254 -5.34 -4.70 8.05
N LEU A 255 -4.03 -4.87 8.27
CA LEU A 255 -3.48 -5.60 9.41
C LEU A 255 -3.31 -4.77 10.68
N ILE A 256 -3.64 -3.47 10.65
CA ILE A 256 -3.65 -2.62 11.85
C ILE A 256 -4.75 -3.11 12.79
N ARG A 257 -4.38 -3.43 14.02
CA ARG A 257 -5.29 -4.01 15.02
C ARG A 257 -6.44 -3.04 15.31
N GLY A 258 -7.65 -3.58 15.28
CA GLY A 258 -8.87 -2.82 15.57
C GLY A 258 -9.38 -1.94 14.43
N LEU A 259 -8.66 -1.80 13.30
CA LEU A 259 -9.07 -0.92 12.21
C LEU A 259 -10.42 -1.33 11.59
N SER A 260 -10.64 -2.63 11.37
CA SER A 260 -11.93 -3.13 10.86
C SER A 260 -13.08 -2.86 11.84
N THR A 261 -12.83 -3.02 13.13
CA THR A 261 -13.83 -2.72 14.18
C THR A 261 -14.13 -1.23 14.21
N LEU A 262 -13.11 -0.38 14.24
CA LEU A 262 -13.27 1.07 14.26
C LEU A 262 -14.06 1.58 13.04
N LEU A 263 -13.70 1.10 11.84
CA LEU A 263 -14.43 1.43 10.62
C LEU A 263 -15.88 0.95 10.70
N GLY A 264 -16.11 -0.28 11.16
CA GLY A 264 -17.45 -0.86 11.31
C GLY A 264 -18.33 -0.04 12.25
N GLU A 265 -17.81 0.40 13.38
CA GLU A 265 -18.53 1.24 14.35
C GLU A 265 -18.85 2.63 13.80
N HIS A 266 -17.90 3.27 13.09
CA HIS A 266 -18.11 4.61 12.54
C HIS A 266 -19.05 4.64 11.32
N LEU A 267 -19.04 3.56 10.52
CA LEU A 267 -19.82 3.46 9.28
C LEU A 267 -21.17 2.75 9.47
N GLY A 268 -21.35 2.04 10.57
CA GLY A 268 -22.54 1.21 10.79
C GLY A 268 -22.67 0.05 9.80
N VAL A 269 -21.54 -0.42 9.24
CA VAL A 269 -21.48 -1.48 8.22
C VAL A 269 -20.45 -2.52 8.64
N PRO A 270 -20.70 -3.84 8.48
CA PRO A 270 -19.69 -4.85 8.75
C PRO A 270 -18.42 -4.63 7.92
N VAL A 271 -17.25 -4.79 8.54
CA VAL A 271 -15.94 -4.65 7.86
C VAL A 271 -15.13 -5.92 8.05
N TYR A 272 -14.67 -6.49 6.95
CA TYR A 272 -13.99 -7.78 6.91
C TYR A 272 -12.53 -7.64 6.45
N VAL A 273 -11.65 -8.40 7.09
CA VAL A 273 -10.26 -8.56 6.67
C VAL A 273 -10.10 -9.98 6.15
N PRO A 274 -9.74 -10.20 4.88
CA PRO A 274 -9.48 -11.53 4.33
C PRO A 274 -8.21 -12.13 4.95
N ASP A 275 -8.02 -13.45 4.80
CA ASP A 275 -6.88 -14.18 5.39
C ASP A 275 -5.52 -13.63 4.95
N ASP A 276 -5.40 -13.17 3.72
CA ASP A 276 -4.17 -12.59 3.18
C ASP A 276 -4.45 -11.27 2.42
N PRO A 277 -4.61 -10.15 3.15
CA PRO A 277 -4.89 -8.86 2.54
C PRO A 277 -3.69 -8.27 1.79
N LEU A 278 -2.46 -8.61 2.18
CA LEU A 278 -1.22 -8.08 1.59
C LEU A 278 -1.04 -8.45 0.12
N THR A 279 -1.49 -9.63 -0.28
CA THR A 279 -1.31 -10.13 -1.64
C THR A 279 -2.57 -10.02 -2.51
N ALA A 280 -3.62 -9.36 -2.02
CA ALA A 280 -4.90 -9.26 -2.71
C ALA A 280 -4.74 -8.72 -4.13
N VAL A 281 -4.09 -7.59 -4.33
CA VAL A 281 -3.87 -6.97 -5.65
C VAL A 281 -3.07 -7.89 -6.58
N VAL A 282 -1.95 -8.44 -6.11
CA VAL A 282 -1.10 -9.30 -6.97
C VAL A 282 -1.79 -10.61 -7.33
N ARG A 283 -2.62 -11.17 -6.44
CA ARG A 283 -3.45 -12.35 -6.79
C ARG A 283 -4.49 -12.00 -7.84
N GLY A 284 -5.13 -10.84 -7.71
CA GLY A 284 -6.12 -10.38 -8.68
C GLY A 284 -5.49 -10.13 -10.05
N THR A 285 -4.34 -9.46 -10.13
CA THR A 285 -3.62 -9.28 -11.40
C THR A 285 -3.20 -10.62 -12.01
N GLY A 286 -2.82 -11.60 -11.18
CA GLY A 286 -2.53 -12.96 -11.62
C GLY A 286 -3.75 -13.66 -12.22
N MET A 287 -4.91 -13.58 -11.56
CA MET A 287 -6.18 -14.16 -12.06
C MET A 287 -6.61 -13.52 -13.40
N ILE A 288 -6.50 -12.19 -13.50
CA ILE A 288 -6.76 -11.48 -14.77
C ILE A 288 -5.82 -11.96 -15.88
N LEU A 289 -4.54 -12.13 -15.56
CA LEU A 289 -3.56 -12.62 -16.54
C LEU A 289 -3.87 -14.04 -17.04
N GLU A 290 -4.36 -14.93 -16.17
CA GLU A 290 -4.79 -16.28 -16.51
C GLU A 290 -6.02 -16.26 -17.44
N ASP A 291 -6.99 -15.39 -17.17
CA ASP A 291 -8.18 -15.23 -18.01
C ASP A 291 -7.87 -14.65 -19.42
N LEU A 292 -6.77 -13.92 -19.57
CA LEU A 292 -6.30 -13.38 -20.85
C LEU A 292 -5.50 -14.41 -21.66
N SER A 293 -5.15 -15.56 -21.09
CA SER A 293 -4.34 -16.59 -21.76
C SER A 293 -5.19 -17.61 -22.47
#